data_d3924b695cf1268335bb61eb7c467416
#
_entry.id   d3924b695cf1268335bb61eb7c467416
#
_cell.length_a   1.000
_cell.length_b   1.000
_cell.length_c   1.000
_cell.angle_alpha   90.00
_cell.angle_beta   90.00
_cell.angle_gamma   90.00
#
_symmetry.space_group_name_H-M   'P 1'
#
loop_
_entity.id
_entity.type
_entity.pdbx_description
1 polymer ?
#
loop_
_entity_poly.entity_id
_entity_poly.type
_entity_poly.pdbx_seq_one_letter_code
_entity_poly.pdbx_strand_id
1 'polypeptide(L)'
;MEMSSGSCRLGLWYVHVYHNSCTIQRIRFATTGISGNVPEEIRQYCAGRLVDLLTFDTPVLHGDEVYPAIYRAVRNIPYGSTVTYGEIAHQANTSPRVVGQAMARNPAPLVIPCHRVVAADGIGGFSPSIEIKEALLAMEKKTLRKLQLEMRIKST
;
A
#
# COMPACT_ATOMS: atom_id res chain seq x y z
N MET A 1 15.55 11.54 16.53
CA MET A 1 14.80 10.35 16.93
C MET A 1 15.38 9.13 16.26
N GLU A 2 15.53 8.09 17.03
CA GLU A 2 16.07 6.84 16.51
C GLU A 2 15.06 6.15 15.60
N MET A 3 15.58 5.53 14.53
CA MET A 3 14.77 4.72 13.65
C MET A 3 14.57 3.34 14.27
N SER A 4 13.32 2.90 14.31
CA SER A 4 12.94 1.55 14.70
C SER A 4 12.72 0.70 13.46
N SER A 5 12.88 -0.60 13.60
CA SER A 5 12.60 -1.53 12.51
C SER A 5 12.05 -2.83 13.05
N GLY A 6 11.31 -3.53 12.23
CA GLY A 6 10.75 -4.82 12.55
C GLY A 6 10.07 -5.42 11.34
N SER A 7 9.49 -6.59 11.50
CA SER A 7 8.71 -7.22 10.44
C SER A 7 7.45 -7.87 10.96
N CYS A 8 6.46 -8.02 10.07
CA CYS A 8 5.27 -8.81 10.31
C CYS A 8 4.98 -9.68 9.08
N ARG A 9 4.11 -10.67 9.26
CA ARG A 9 3.79 -11.63 8.19
C ARG A 9 2.70 -11.10 7.27
N LEU A 10 2.87 -11.37 5.99
CA LEU A 10 1.84 -11.22 4.98
C LEU A 10 1.88 -12.50 4.12
N GLY A 11 1.06 -13.49 4.48
CA GLY A 11 1.10 -14.80 3.83
C GLY A 11 2.47 -15.46 3.97
N LEU A 12 3.09 -15.77 2.84
CA LEU A 12 4.44 -16.36 2.80
C LEU A 12 5.56 -15.32 2.85
N TRP A 13 5.21 -14.04 2.88
CA TRP A 13 6.16 -12.95 2.86
C TRP A 13 6.27 -12.29 4.23
N TYR A 14 7.36 -11.57 4.44
CA TYR A 14 7.55 -10.68 5.58
C TYR A 14 7.55 -9.24 5.07
N VAL A 15 6.90 -8.37 5.83
CA VAL A 15 6.89 -6.93 5.58
C VAL A 15 7.85 -6.29 6.56
N HIS A 16 8.97 -5.76 6.04
CA HIS A 16 9.95 -5.05 6.85
C HIS A 16 9.59 -3.57 6.89
N VAL A 17 9.49 -3.02 8.08
CA VAL A 17 9.10 -1.63 8.29
C VAL A 17 10.19 -0.89 9.03
N TYR A 18 10.65 0.22 8.46
CA TYR A 18 11.63 1.14 9.05
C TYR A 18 10.91 2.45 9.33
N HIS A 19 10.87 2.85 10.61
CA HIS A 19 10.00 3.95 11.01
C HIS A 19 10.54 4.70 12.22
N ASN A 20 10.07 5.95 12.39
CA ASN A 20 10.22 6.71 13.63
C ASN A 20 8.91 7.44 13.88
N SER A 21 8.31 7.25 15.06
CA SER A 21 6.99 7.78 15.42
C SER A 21 5.95 7.41 14.34
N CYS A 22 5.26 8.41 13.79
CA CYS A 22 4.24 8.23 12.75
C CYS A 22 4.81 8.34 11.34
N THR A 23 6.14 8.41 11.19
CA THR A 23 6.78 8.54 9.88
C THR A 23 7.36 7.21 9.46
N ILE A 24 6.95 6.75 8.29
CA ILE A 24 7.49 5.53 7.67
C ILE A 24 8.63 5.93 6.74
N GLN A 25 9.82 5.44 7.02
CA GLN A 25 11.00 5.71 6.19
C GLN A 25 11.07 4.75 5.02
N ARG A 26 10.74 3.47 5.27
CA ARG A 26 10.78 2.45 4.23
C ARG A 26 9.93 1.24 4.61
N ILE A 27 9.30 0.64 3.62
CA ILE A 27 8.67 -0.67 3.71
C ILE A 27 9.20 -1.52 2.56
N ARG A 28 9.53 -2.77 2.85
CA ARG A 28 9.96 -3.71 1.82
C ARG A 28 9.42 -5.10 2.12
N PHE A 29 9.25 -5.89 1.08
CA PHE A 29 8.82 -7.28 1.19
C PHE A 29 10.03 -8.20 1.10
N ALA A 30 10.07 -9.21 1.96
CA ALA A 30 11.20 -10.14 2.03
C ALA A 30 10.71 -11.54 2.38
N THR A 31 11.59 -12.53 2.20
CA THR A 31 11.28 -13.93 2.51
C THR A 31 11.67 -14.32 3.92
N THR A 32 12.42 -13.48 4.60
CA THR A 32 12.85 -13.70 6.00
C THR A 32 12.44 -12.52 6.87
N GLY A 33 12.17 -12.79 8.14
CA GLY A 33 11.79 -11.77 9.12
C GLY A 33 13.00 -11.12 9.78
N ILE A 34 12.75 -9.96 10.38
CA ILE A 34 13.68 -9.28 11.28
C ILE A 34 12.97 -9.04 12.61
N SER A 35 13.72 -9.06 13.70
CA SER A 35 13.17 -8.78 15.03
C SER A 35 12.99 -7.27 15.20
N GLY A 36 12.08 -6.87 16.08
CA GLY A 36 11.83 -5.49 16.40
C GLY A 36 10.35 -5.14 16.35
N ASN A 37 10.05 -3.85 16.31
CA ASN A 37 8.69 -3.34 16.38
C ASN A 37 8.16 -2.91 15.02
N VAL A 38 6.88 -3.22 14.79
CA VAL A 38 6.11 -2.77 13.64
C VAL A 38 4.92 -1.97 14.18
N PRO A 39 4.58 -0.82 13.58
CA PRO A 39 3.38 -0.10 13.98
C PRO A 39 2.15 -1.02 13.93
N GLU A 40 1.32 -0.93 14.96
CA GLU A 40 0.19 -1.85 15.13
C GLU A 40 -0.77 -1.81 13.95
N GLU A 41 -1.03 -0.63 13.38
CA GLU A 41 -1.94 -0.47 12.24
C GLU A 41 -1.43 -1.23 11.01
N ILE A 42 -0.11 -1.25 10.79
CA ILE A 42 0.47 -2.02 9.67
C ILE A 42 0.33 -3.51 9.93
N ARG A 43 0.56 -3.95 11.16
CA ARG A 43 0.37 -5.34 11.56
C ARG A 43 -1.09 -5.79 11.34
N GLN A 44 -2.04 -4.96 11.76
CA GLN A 44 -3.47 -5.24 11.58
C GLN A 44 -3.85 -5.29 10.10
N TYR A 45 -3.33 -4.36 9.30
CA TYR A 45 -3.56 -4.38 7.86
C TYR A 45 -3.08 -5.70 7.24
N CYS A 46 -1.86 -6.11 7.56
CA CYS A 46 -1.29 -7.35 7.04
C CYS A 46 -2.03 -8.60 7.52
N ALA A 47 -2.74 -8.50 8.64
CA ALA A 47 -3.60 -9.57 9.15
C ALA A 47 -4.99 -9.60 8.48
N GLY A 48 -5.23 -8.72 7.51
CA GLY A 48 -6.49 -8.69 6.76
C GLY A 48 -7.57 -7.82 7.34
N ARG A 49 -7.26 -6.92 8.25
CA ARG A 49 -8.24 -6.02 8.84
C ARG A 49 -8.38 -4.74 8.01
N LEU A 50 -9.58 -4.16 8.05
CA LEU A 50 -9.83 -2.86 7.45
C LEU A 50 -9.21 -1.79 8.35
N VAL A 51 -8.07 -1.27 7.94
CA VAL A 51 -7.31 -0.28 8.71
C VAL A 51 -6.91 0.86 7.79
N ASP A 52 -7.03 2.08 8.30
CA ASP A 52 -6.60 3.29 7.62
C ASP A 52 -5.11 3.53 7.92
N LEU A 53 -4.28 3.51 6.89
CA LEU A 53 -2.85 3.80 6.99
C LEU A 53 -2.52 5.27 6.66
N LEU A 54 -3.54 6.12 6.47
CA LEU A 54 -3.35 7.55 6.17
C LEU A 54 -2.80 8.34 7.35
N THR A 55 -2.79 7.76 8.56
CA THR A 55 -2.17 8.37 9.73
C THR A 55 -0.65 8.44 9.63
N PHE A 56 -0.04 7.61 8.77
CA PHE A 56 1.40 7.60 8.59
C PHE A 56 1.83 8.59 7.54
N ASP A 57 2.88 9.33 7.83
CA ASP A 57 3.57 10.17 6.86
C ASP A 57 4.78 9.41 6.30
N THR A 58 5.26 9.84 5.15
CA THR A 58 6.50 9.37 4.55
C THR A 58 7.12 10.51 3.74
N PRO A 59 8.46 10.63 3.74
CA PRO A 59 9.12 11.79 3.11
C PRO A 59 8.78 12.02 1.64
N VAL A 60 8.52 10.94 0.88
CA VAL A 60 8.25 11.05 -0.57
C VAL A 60 6.91 11.69 -0.91
N LEU A 61 6.04 11.91 0.07
CA LEU A 61 4.76 12.59 -0.16
C LEU A 61 4.92 14.11 -0.28
N HIS A 62 6.05 14.64 0.13
CA HIS A 62 6.28 16.08 0.23
C HIS A 62 7.11 16.58 -0.95
N GLY A 63 6.81 17.81 -1.40
CA GLY A 63 7.50 18.45 -2.49
C GLY A 63 6.58 18.71 -3.67
N ASP A 64 7.11 19.47 -4.63
CA ASP A 64 6.35 19.95 -5.79
C ASP A 64 6.66 19.15 -7.07
N GLU A 65 7.59 18.20 -7.00
CA GLU A 65 7.95 17.39 -8.14
C GLU A 65 6.84 16.40 -8.50
N VAL A 66 7.03 15.72 -9.65
CA VAL A 66 6.00 14.82 -10.19
C VAL A 66 5.79 13.57 -9.32
N TYR A 67 6.85 13.00 -8.75
CA TYR A 67 6.69 11.78 -7.94
C TYR A 67 5.89 12.03 -6.66
N PRO A 68 6.17 13.07 -5.86
CA PRO A 68 5.30 13.39 -4.73
C PRO A 68 3.83 13.58 -5.11
N ALA A 69 3.57 14.25 -6.24
CA ALA A 69 2.20 14.44 -6.73
C ALA A 69 1.53 13.10 -7.06
N ILE A 70 2.26 12.19 -7.69
CA ILE A 70 1.78 10.83 -7.99
C ILE A 70 1.48 10.08 -6.69
N TYR A 71 2.40 10.09 -5.74
CA TYR A 71 2.24 9.37 -4.47
C TYR A 71 1.05 9.90 -3.66
N ARG A 72 0.83 11.20 -3.65
CA ARG A 72 -0.35 11.79 -2.99
C ARG A 72 -1.65 11.34 -3.66
N ALA A 73 -1.68 11.27 -4.98
CA ALA A 73 -2.85 10.78 -5.72
C ALA A 73 -3.12 9.30 -5.40
N VAL A 74 -2.07 8.48 -5.36
CA VAL A 74 -2.19 7.05 -5.05
C VAL A 74 -2.70 6.83 -3.64
N ARG A 75 -2.29 7.64 -2.68
CA ARG A 75 -2.76 7.53 -1.29
C ARG A 75 -4.26 7.70 -1.15
N ASN A 76 -4.89 8.38 -2.08
CA ASN A 76 -6.34 8.62 -2.02
C ASN A 76 -7.17 7.45 -2.55
N ILE A 77 -6.55 6.39 -3.08
CA ILE A 77 -7.28 5.21 -3.54
C ILE A 77 -7.79 4.44 -2.31
N PRO A 78 -9.11 4.29 -2.18
CA PRO A 78 -9.67 3.62 -1.01
C PRO A 78 -9.30 2.14 -0.93
N TYR A 79 -9.33 1.61 0.29
CA TYR A 79 -9.20 0.18 0.56
C TYR A 79 -10.22 -0.61 -0.27
N GLY A 80 -9.76 -1.64 -0.95
CA GLY A 80 -10.61 -2.49 -1.79
C GLY A 80 -10.91 -1.96 -3.18
N SER A 81 -10.39 -0.78 -3.54
CA SER A 81 -10.58 -0.18 -4.86
C SER A 81 -9.28 -0.22 -5.66
N THR A 82 -9.41 -0.12 -6.97
CA THR A 82 -8.27 0.01 -7.88
C THR A 82 -8.48 1.18 -8.84
N VAL A 83 -7.38 1.76 -9.29
CA VAL A 83 -7.34 2.88 -10.23
C VAL A 83 -6.26 2.55 -11.26
N THR A 84 -6.46 2.96 -12.51
CA THR A 84 -5.48 2.66 -13.56
C THR A 84 -4.30 3.64 -13.53
N TYR A 85 -3.18 3.21 -14.11
CA TYR A 85 -2.02 4.09 -14.30
C TYR A 85 -2.41 5.38 -15.05
N GLY A 86 -3.31 5.26 -16.04
CA GLY A 86 -3.78 6.41 -16.81
C GLY A 86 -4.58 7.40 -15.98
N GLU A 87 -5.43 6.89 -15.08
CA GLU A 87 -6.23 7.76 -14.21
C GLU A 87 -5.35 8.52 -13.21
N ILE A 88 -4.34 7.84 -12.63
CA ILE A 88 -3.37 8.52 -11.77
C ILE A 88 -2.55 9.54 -12.56
N ALA A 89 -2.14 9.19 -13.77
CA ALA A 89 -1.39 10.10 -14.65
C ALA A 89 -2.18 11.38 -14.91
N HIS A 90 -3.47 11.24 -15.17
CA HIS A 90 -4.35 12.40 -15.40
C HIS A 90 -4.43 13.30 -14.16
N GLN A 91 -4.61 12.70 -12.97
CA GLN A 91 -4.67 13.43 -11.70
C GLN A 91 -3.37 14.17 -11.39
N ALA A 92 -2.23 13.56 -11.69
CA ALA A 92 -0.91 14.12 -11.40
C ALA A 92 -0.31 14.92 -12.57
N ASN A 93 -1.07 15.09 -13.66
CA ASN A 93 -0.66 15.81 -14.85
C ASN A 93 0.65 15.27 -15.45
N THR A 94 0.70 13.96 -15.66
CA THR A 94 1.87 13.26 -16.19
C THR A 94 1.42 12.12 -17.11
N SER A 95 2.34 11.20 -17.43
CA SER A 95 2.05 10.05 -18.31
C SER A 95 1.92 8.76 -17.51
N PRO A 96 1.20 7.74 -18.02
CA PRO A 96 1.14 6.42 -17.37
C PRO A 96 2.50 5.79 -17.19
N ARG A 97 3.44 6.03 -18.10
CA ARG A 97 4.80 5.53 -17.99
C ARG A 97 5.51 6.08 -16.74
N VAL A 98 5.37 7.37 -16.48
CA VAL A 98 5.98 8.01 -15.31
C VAL A 98 5.33 7.49 -14.04
N VAL A 99 4.02 7.27 -14.04
CA VAL A 99 3.31 6.65 -12.90
C VAL A 99 3.89 5.26 -12.64
N GLY A 100 4.07 4.45 -13.67
CA GLY A 100 4.67 3.12 -13.52
C GLY A 100 6.06 3.17 -12.90
N GLN A 101 6.89 4.13 -13.33
CA GLN A 101 8.22 4.34 -12.74
C GLN A 101 8.14 4.71 -11.26
N ALA A 102 7.21 5.60 -10.91
CA ALA A 102 7.00 6.01 -9.51
C ALA A 102 6.55 4.83 -8.65
N MET A 103 5.66 3.98 -9.17
CA MET A 103 5.20 2.79 -8.45
C MET A 103 6.35 1.81 -8.21
N ALA A 104 7.20 1.59 -9.23
CA ALA A 104 8.36 0.71 -9.10
C ALA A 104 9.39 1.24 -8.09
N ARG A 105 9.42 2.54 -7.85
CA ARG A 105 10.36 3.21 -6.93
C ARG A 105 9.73 3.61 -5.61
N ASN A 106 8.50 3.19 -5.34
CA ASN A 106 7.79 3.52 -4.12
C ASN A 106 8.54 2.97 -2.89
N PRO A 107 9.06 3.83 -1.99
CA PRO A 107 9.80 3.35 -0.82
C PRO A 107 8.90 2.90 0.32
N ALA A 108 7.60 3.19 0.27
CA ALA A 108 6.66 2.92 1.36
C ALA A 108 5.37 2.27 0.86
N PRO A 109 5.46 1.06 0.21
CA PRO A 109 4.23 0.36 -0.18
C PRO A 109 3.34 0.14 1.04
N LEU A 110 2.08 -0.08 0.84
CA LEU A 110 0.99 -0.14 1.82
C LEU A 110 0.57 1.25 2.30
N VAL A 111 1.50 2.06 2.81
CA VAL A 111 1.23 3.46 3.19
C VAL A 111 0.95 4.30 1.95
N ILE A 112 1.69 4.06 0.89
CA ILE A 112 1.36 4.52 -0.46
C ILE A 112 0.92 3.26 -1.22
N PRO A 113 -0.39 3.04 -1.38
CA PRO A 113 -0.91 1.73 -1.81
C PRO A 113 -0.74 1.49 -3.32
N CYS A 114 0.52 1.35 -3.75
CA CYS A 114 0.84 1.13 -5.16
C CYS A 114 0.22 -0.16 -5.72
N HIS A 115 -0.13 -1.11 -4.86
CA HIS A 115 -0.84 -2.33 -5.28
C HIS A 115 -2.25 -2.03 -5.80
N ARG A 116 -2.83 -0.86 -5.51
CA ARG A 116 -4.15 -0.44 -5.98
C ARG A 116 -4.09 0.27 -7.33
N VAL A 117 -2.91 0.41 -7.92
CA VAL A 117 -2.74 0.97 -9.27
C VAL A 117 -2.54 -0.18 -10.23
N VAL A 118 -3.41 -0.27 -11.24
CA VAL A 118 -3.47 -1.41 -12.16
C VAL A 118 -3.40 -0.93 -13.61
N ALA A 119 -3.07 -1.86 -14.53
CA ALA A 119 -3.13 -1.58 -15.94
C ALA A 119 -4.59 -1.59 -16.43
N ALA A 120 -4.87 -0.90 -17.54
CA ALA A 120 -6.21 -0.86 -18.12
C ALA A 120 -6.71 -2.26 -18.54
N ASP A 121 -5.78 -3.14 -18.92
CA ASP A 121 -6.09 -4.47 -19.44
C ASP A 121 -5.63 -5.61 -18.51
N GLY A 122 -5.25 -5.30 -17.27
CA GLY A 122 -4.80 -6.33 -16.34
C GLY A 122 -4.31 -5.77 -15.03
N ILE A 123 -3.64 -6.61 -14.25
CA ILE A 123 -3.21 -6.26 -12.89
C ILE A 123 -2.01 -5.30 -12.88
N GLY A 124 -1.18 -5.31 -13.93
CA GLY A 124 0.06 -4.54 -13.96
C GLY A 124 1.18 -5.22 -13.20
N GLY A 125 2.30 -4.51 -13.00
CA GLY A 125 3.48 -5.05 -12.34
C GLY A 125 3.51 -4.81 -10.84
N PHE A 126 4.43 -5.51 -10.16
CA PHE A 126 4.71 -5.29 -8.74
C PHE A 126 6.05 -5.94 -8.36
N SER A 127 6.85 -5.23 -7.57
CA SER A 127 8.12 -5.74 -7.07
C SER A 127 8.03 -6.07 -5.58
N PRO A 128 8.65 -7.14 -5.08
CA PRO A 128 9.51 -8.06 -5.84
C PRO A 128 8.77 -9.18 -6.57
N SER A 129 7.45 -9.29 -6.39
CA SER A 129 6.64 -10.36 -6.99
C SER A 129 5.22 -9.89 -7.22
N ILE A 130 4.67 -10.20 -8.38
CA ILE A 130 3.26 -9.94 -8.69
C ILE A 130 2.31 -10.67 -7.75
N GLU A 131 2.75 -11.79 -7.19
CA GLU A 131 1.95 -12.56 -6.23
C GLU A 131 1.59 -11.76 -4.99
N ILE A 132 2.47 -10.84 -4.55
CA ILE A 132 2.20 -9.95 -3.42
C ILE A 132 1.02 -9.03 -3.76
N LYS A 133 1.04 -8.44 -4.95
CA LYS A 133 -0.04 -7.56 -5.42
C LYS A 133 -1.36 -8.30 -5.48
N GLU A 134 -1.35 -9.49 -6.07
CA GLU A 134 -2.55 -10.33 -6.15
C GLU A 134 -3.08 -10.67 -4.76
N ALA A 135 -2.19 -11.02 -3.83
CA ALA A 135 -2.58 -11.36 -2.46
C ALA A 135 -3.17 -10.16 -1.72
N LEU A 136 -2.58 -8.97 -1.87
CA LEU A 136 -3.08 -7.75 -1.24
C LEU A 136 -4.46 -7.37 -1.77
N LEU A 137 -4.64 -7.40 -3.08
CA LEU A 137 -5.94 -7.08 -3.70
C LEU A 137 -7.01 -8.08 -3.30
N ALA A 138 -6.68 -9.38 -3.29
CA ALA A 138 -7.60 -10.43 -2.87
C ALA A 138 -7.98 -10.30 -1.39
N MET A 139 -7.02 -9.97 -0.53
CA MET A 139 -7.25 -9.75 0.90
C MET A 139 -8.21 -8.58 1.14
N GLU A 140 -7.98 -7.46 0.47
CA GLU A 140 -8.85 -6.29 0.62
C GLU A 140 -10.26 -6.57 0.15
N LYS A 141 -10.40 -7.25 -0.98
CA LYS A 141 -11.71 -7.63 -1.52
C LYS A 141 -12.46 -8.57 -0.60
N LYS A 142 -11.76 -9.56 -0.05
CA LYS A 142 -12.34 -10.53 0.91
C LYS A 142 -12.80 -9.83 2.18
N THR A 143 -12.01 -8.92 2.72
CA THR A 143 -12.34 -8.18 3.93
C THR A 143 -13.58 -7.33 3.74
N LEU A 144 -13.68 -6.58 2.63
CA LEU A 144 -14.86 -5.77 2.34
C LEU A 144 -16.12 -6.63 2.16
N ARG A 145 -15.99 -7.76 1.47
CA ARG A 145 -17.12 -8.68 1.27
C ARG A 145 -17.63 -9.20 2.61
N LYS A 146 -16.73 -9.60 3.51
CA LYS A 146 -17.09 -10.07 4.84
C LYS A 146 -17.81 -9.01 5.64
N LEU A 147 -17.31 -7.78 5.63
CA LEU A 147 -17.94 -6.65 6.33
C LEU A 147 -19.30 -6.32 5.77
N GLN A 148 -19.49 -6.36 4.46
CA GLN A 148 -20.79 -6.15 3.82
C GLN A 148 -21.81 -7.21 4.25
N LEU A 149 -21.40 -8.48 4.33
CA LEU A 149 -22.27 -9.56 4.81
C LEU A 149 -22.65 -9.36 6.27
N GLU A 150 -21.74 -8.97 7.13
CA GLU A 150 -22.02 -8.69 8.54
C GLU A 150 -23.01 -7.54 8.68
N MET A 151 -22.88 -6.50 7.88
CA MET A 151 -23.82 -5.36 7.88
C MET A 151 -25.22 -5.78 7.43
N ARG A 152 -25.35 -6.65 6.43
CA ARG A 152 -26.64 -7.18 5.99
C ARG A 152 -27.32 -7.99 7.08
N ILE A 153 -26.57 -8.82 7.80
CA ILE A 153 -27.10 -9.62 8.90
C ILE A 153 -27.62 -8.70 10.01
N LYS A 154 -26.92 -7.63 10.35
CA LYS A 154 -27.31 -6.69 11.40
C LYS A 154 -28.52 -5.85 11.02
N SER A 155 -28.77 -5.62 9.73
CA SER A 155 -29.90 -4.80 9.25
C SER A 155 -31.20 -5.60 9.06
N THR A 156 -31.15 -6.91 9.22
CA THR A 156 -32.32 -7.77 9.24
C THR A 156 -32.65 -8.17 10.67
#